data_923294ef64b76bb8fb72eb73f357c8e4
#
_entry.id   923294ef64b76bb8fb72eb73f357c8e4
#
_cell.length_a   1.000
_cell.length_b   1.000
_cell.length_c   1.000
_cell.angle_alpha   90.00
_cell.angle_beta   90.00
_cell.angle_gamma   90.00
#
_symmetry.space_group_name_H-M   'P 1'
#
loop_
_entity.id
_entity.type
_entity.pdbx_description
1 polymer ?
#
loop_
_entity_poly.entity_id
_entity_poly.type
_entity_poly.pdbx_seq_one_letter_code
_entity_poly.pdbx_strand_id
1 'polypeptide(L)'
;MLGDFIQETLALTKRLFIQLQRRPSTLVAGIIQPLMWLVLFGALFENAPAGLFGESQNYGQFLGAGVIVFTAFAGALNAGLPIMFDREFGFLNRLLVAPLASRFSIVLASAIFIVTLSFIQTGAIVTAGAFLGAGLPGIAGLGAITLIVLLLVLGVTGLSLGLAFALPGHVELIAVIFVTNLPLLFASTALAPLSFMPEWLQVVVTLNPLSYAIEPIRYLYLHSDWSLASVVMHAPWGNVTFGGALLVLLAFDLVALLSIQPLLRRRFA
;
A
#
# COMPACT_ATOMS: atom_id res chain seq x y z
N MET A 1 9.51 30.15 -9.28
CA MET A 1 8.82 28.96 -9.86
C MET A 1 9.13 27.65 -9.12
N LEU A 2 10.40 27.14 -9.07
CA LEU A 2 10.69 25.89 -8.35
C LEU A 2 10.56 26.08 -6.82
N GLY A 3 11.04 27.20 -6.27
CA GLY A 3 10.90 27.52 -4.84
C GLY A 3 9.45 27.64 -4.40
N ASP A 4 8.62 28.31 -5.20
CA ASP A 4 7.19 28.49 -4.91
C ASP A 4 6.46 27.12 -4.92
N PHE A 5 6.76 26.27 -5.91
CA PHE A 5 6.22 24.91 -6.00
C PHE A 5 6.55 24.06 -4.75
N ILE A 6 7.81 24.11 -4.29
CA ILE A 6 8.23 23.37 -3.09
C ILE A 6 7.52 23.93 -1.85
N GLN A 7 7.44 25.26 -1.71
CA GLN A 7 6.79 25.91 -0.58
C GLN A 7 5.29 25.57 -0.52
N GLU A 8 4.60 25.59 -1.66
CA GLU A 8 3.19 25.17 -1.75
C GLU A 8 2.98 23.71 -1.35
N THR A 9 3.81 22.82 -1.92
CA THR A 9 3.75 21.38 -1.60
C THR A 9 3.95 21.14 -0.12
N LEU A 10 4.93 21.79 0.50
CA LEU A 10 5.19 21.67 1.94
C LEU A 10 4.04 22.25 2.78
N ALA A 11 3.46 23.38 2.38
CA ALA A 11 2.32 23.99 3.08
C ALA A 11 1.08 23.07 3.06
N LEU A 12 0.77 22.49 1.89
CA LEU A 12 -0.33 21.53 1.73
C LEU A 12 -0.08 20.24 2.51
N THR A 13 1.13 19.72 2.45
CA THR A 13 1.54 18.54 3.23
C THR A 13 1.39 18.81 4.74
N LYS A 14 1.90 19.95 5.22
CA LYS A 14 1.74 20.38 6.62
C LYS A 14 0.28 20.46 7.04
N ARG A 15 -0.60 20.97 6.18
CA ARG A 15 -2.05 21.00 6.43
C ARG A 15 -2.59 19.60 6.69
N LEU A 16 -2.23 18.60 5.89
CA LEU A 16 -2.69 17.21 6.04
C LEU A 16 -2.18 16.61 7.36
N PHE A 17 -0.93 16.87 7.76
CA PHE A 17 -0.40 16.44 9.07
C PHE A 17 -1.11 17.13 10.24
N ILE A 18 -1.45 18.42 10.15
CA ILE A 18 -2.25 19.11 11.16
C ILE A 18 -3.64 18.48 11.29
N GLN A 19 -4.27 18.12 10.16
CA GLN A 19 -5.56 17.42 10.18
C GLN A 19 -5.45 16.06 10.88
N LEU A 20 -4.38 15.30 10.60
CA LEU A 20 -4.10 14.02 11.27
C LEU A 20 -3.92 14.20 12.79
N GLN A 21 -3.14 15.20 13.20
CA GLN A 21 -2.94 15.51 14.64
C GLN A 21 -4.25 15.86 15.36
N ARG A 22 -5.17 16.52 14.66
CA ARG A 22 -6.50 16.84 15.21
C ARG A 22 -7.45 15.64 15.22
N ARG A 23 -7.13 14.57 14.51
CA ARG A 23 -7.91 13.33 14.43
C ARG A 23 -7.00 12.11 14.61
N PRO A 24 -6.36 11.93 15.78
CA PRO A 24 -5.40 10.84 16.01
C PRO A 24 -6.07 9.46 15.90
N SER A 25 -7.38 9.37 16.07
CA SER A 25 -8.14 8.13 15.90
C SER A 25 -7.95 7.49 14.53
N THR A 26 -7.72 8.28 13.48
CA THR A 26 -7.46 7.75 12.12
C THR A 26 -6.14 6.98 12.06
N LEU A 27 -5.07 7.53 12.67
CA LEU A 27 -3.78 6.85 12.75
C LEU A 27 -3.86 5.59 13.62
N VAL A 28 -4.49 5.74 14.79
CA VAL A 28 -4.65 4.66 15.77
C VAL A 28 -5.46 3.50 15.17
N ALA A 29 -6.59 3.79 14.52
CA ALA A 29 -7.40 2.76 13.85
C ALA A 29 -6.62 2.06 12.73
N GLY A 30 -5.85 2.80 11.93
CA GLY A 30 -5.02 2.26 10.85
C GLY A 30 -3.86 1.37 11.33
N ILE A 31 -3.52 1.39 12.61
CA ILE A 31 -2.52 0.51 13.23
C ILE A 31 -3.19 -0.62 14.00
N ILE A 32 -4.19 -0.32 14.83
CA ILE A 32 -4.83 -1.32 15.71
C ILE A 32 -5.53 -2.41 14.89
N GLN A 33 -6.26 -2.04 13.83
CA GLN A 33 -7.01 -3.02 13.04
C GLN A 33 -6.08 -4.08 12.41
N PRO A 34 -5.00 -3.75 11.70
CA PRO A 34 -4.05 -4.75 11.19
C PRO A 34 -3.34 -5.54 12.30
N LEU A 35 -3.01 -4.89 13.42
CA LEU A 35 -2.42 -5.58 14.57
C LEU A 35 -3.37 -6.61 15.17
N MET A 36 -4.66 -6.29 15.29
CA MET A 36 -5.66 -7.26 15.73
C MET A 36 -5.72 -8.46 14.79
N TRP A 37 -5.63 -8.23 13.48
CA TRP A 37 -5.58 -9.33 12.51
C TRP A 37 -4.34 -10.20 12.73
N LEU A 38 -3.16 -9.59 12.87
CA LEU A 38 -1.92 -10.31 13.12
C LEU A 38 -2.01 -11.17 14.39
N VAL A 39 -2.51 -10.61 15.49
CA VAL A 39 -2.64 -11.31 16.78
C VAL A 39 -3.69 -12.40 16.73
N LEU A 40 -4.90 -12.08 16.24
CA LEU A 40 -6.03 -13.01 16.24
C LEU A 40 -5.81 -14.19 15.28
N PHE A 41 -5.36 -13.92 14.07
CA PHE A 41 -5.04 -14.99 13.11
C PHE A 41 -3.78 -15.75 13.53
N GLY A 42 -2.77 -15.08 14.09
CA GLY A 42 -1.61 -15.74 14.66
C GLY A 42 -2.01 -16.76 15.75
N ALA A 43 -2.88 -16.36 16.68
CA ALA A 43 -3.39 -17.24 17.73
C ALA A 43 -4.32 -18.35 17.17
N LEU A 44 -5.19 -18.03 16.19
CA LEU A 44 -6.10 -18.99 15.59
C LEU A 44 -5.36 -20.15 14.92
N PHE A 45 -4.22 -19.87 14.30
CA PHE A 45 -3.42 -20.85 13.56
C PHE A 45 -2.14 -21.27 14.29
N GLU A 46 -2.02 -20.99 15.60
CA GLU A 46 -0.83 -21.31 16.39
C GLU A 46 -0.49 -22.81 16.37
N ASN A 47 -1.52 -23.67 16.40
CA ASN A 47 -1.37 -25.12 16.38
C ASN A 47 -1.55 -25.75 14.99
N ALA A 48 -1.43 -24.96 13.91
CA ALA A 48 -1.53 -25.48 12.56
C ALA A 48 -0.36 -26.45 12.25
N PRO A 49 -0.60 -27.51 11.43
CA PRO A 49 0.44 -28.46 11.07
C PRO A 49 1.66 -27.79 10.45
N ALA A 50 2.86 -28.26 10.82
CA ALA A 50 4.11 -27.78 10.23
C ALA A 50 4.10 -27.99 8.70
N GLY A 51 4.61 -27.02 7.97
CA GLY A 51 4.65 -27.05 6.50
C GLY A 51 3.37 -26.55 5.81
N LEU A 52 2.29 -26.27 6.54
CA LEU A 52 1.06 -25.73 5.96
C LEU A 52 1.29 -24.36 5.31
N PHE A 53 2.22 -23.57 5.84
CA PHE A 53 2.51 -22.21 5.39
C PHE A 53 3.88 -22.09 4.68
N GLY A 54 4.27 -23.14 3.96
CA GLY A 54 5.55 -23.19 3.25
C GLY A 54 6.74 -23.25 4.21
N GLU A 55 7.74 -22.40 3.99
CA GLU A 55 8.97 -22.31 4.80
C GLU A 55 8.78 -21.54 6.12
N SER A 56 7.64 -20.87 6.31
CA SER A 56 7.37 -20.10 7.52
C SER A 56 7.25 -21.02 8.74
N GLN A 57 7.90 -20.66 9.84
CA GLN A 57 7.90 -21.45 11.08
C GLN A 57 6.54 -21.45 11.78
N ASN A 58 5.80 -20.35 11.63
CA ASN A 58 4.46 -20.19 12.18
C ASN A 58 3.60 -19.29 11.29
N TYR A 59 2.27 -19.35 11.49
CA TYR A 59 1.33 -18.55 10.70
C TYR A 59 1.50 -17.04 10.92
N GLY A 60 1.88 -16.61 12.12
CA GLY A 60 2.13 -15.20 12.40
C GLY A 60 3.26 -14.64 11.55
N GLN A 61 4.33 -15.40 11.33
CA GLN A 61 5.44 -15.06 10.46
C GLN A 61 4.98 -15.00 8.99
N PHE A 62 4.18 -15.97 8.55
CA PHE A 62 3.59 -15.99 7.22
C PHE A 62 2.68 -14.78 6.96
N LEU A 63 1.78 -14.51 7.91
CA LEU A 63 0.78 -13.44 7.83
C LEU A 63 1.41 -12.04 7.90
N GLY A 64 2.54 -11.90 8.62
CA GLY A 64 3.19 -10.60 8.86
C GLY A 64 3.44 -9.80 7.59
N ALA A 65 3.98 -10.44 6.55
CA ALA A 65 4.20 -9.80 5.25
C ALA A 65 2.87 -9.34 4.60
N GLY A 66 1.84 -10.18 4.66
CA GLY A 66 0.50 -9.85 4.17
C GLY A 66 -0.11 -8.65 4.90
N VAL A 67 0.02 -8.59 6.22
CA VAL A 67 -0.49 -7.50 7.06
C VAL A 67 0.23 -6.18 6.75
N ILE A 68 1.56 -6.21 6.60
CA ILE A 68 2.35 -5.03 6.20
C ILE A 68 1.82 -4.45 4.88
N VAL A 69 1.74 -5.29 3.86
CA VAL A 69 1.33 -4.88 2.51
C VAL A 69 -0.12 -4.40 2.50
N PHE A 70 -1.01 -5.12 3.16
CA PHE A 70 -2.43 -4.76 3.23
C PHE A 70 -2.65 -3.43 3.97
N THR A 71 -1.91 -3.17 5.05
CA THR A 71 -1.97 -1.91 5.79
C THR A 71 -1.56 -0.73 4.90
N ALA A 72 -0.45 -0.87 4.19
CA ALA A 72 0.05 0.13 3.26
C ALA A 72 -0.94 0.35 2.09
N PHE A 73 -1.47 -0.73 1.52
CA PHE A 73 -2.48 -0.71 0.46
C PHE A 73 -3.77 0.00 0.91
N ALA A 74 -4.33 -0.38 2.05
CA ALA A 74 -5.56 0.20 2.57
C ALA A 74 -5.39 1.72 2.85
N GLY A 75 -4.25 2.12 3.41
CA GLY A 75 -3.90 3.53 3.59
C GLY A 75 -3.85 4.30 2.27
N ALA A 76 -3.15 3.75 1.28
CA ALA A 76 -3.00 4.34 -0.04
C ALA A 76 -4.32 4.40 -0.83
N LEU A 77 -5.18 3.39 -0.69
CA LEU A 77 -6.49 3.36 -1.34
C LEU A 77 -7.43 4.47 -0.82
N ASN A 78 -7.24 4.90 0.42
CA ASN A 78 -7.99 6.00 1.02
C ASN A 78 -7.40 7.39 0.71
N ALA A 79 -6.29 7.48 -0.02
CA ALA A 79 -5.58 8.74 -0.31
C ALA A 79 -6.44 9.78 -1.05
N GLY A 80 -7.39 9.36 -1.86
CA GLY A 80 -8.30 10.23 -2.62
C GLY A 80 -9.39 10.88 -1.79
N LEU A 81 -9.73 10.34 -0.61
CA LEU A 81 -10.84 10.86 0.21
C LEU A 81 -10.67 12.32 0.65
N PRO A 82 -9.49 12.76 1.16
CA PRO A 82 -9.30 14.16 1.53
C PRO A 82 -9.51 15.11 0.37
N ILE A 83 -9.01 14.77 -0.83
CA ILE A 83 -9.20 15.60 -2.04
C ILE A 83 -10.67 15.60 -2.48
N MET A 84 -11.34 14.45 -2.40
CA MET A 84 -12.75 14.35 -2.72
C MET A 84 -13.60 15.24 -1.80
N PHE A 85 -13.34 15.20 -0.49
CA PHE A 85 -14.00 16.09 0.47
C PHE A 85 -13.66 17.56 0.21
N ASP A 86 -12.39 17.90 -0.05
CA ASP A 86 -11.99 19.26 -0.39
C ASP A 86 -12.72 19.76 -1.66
N ARG A 87 -13.01 18.86 -2.62
CA ARG A 87 -13.78 19.16 -3.83
C ARG A 87 -15.25 19.43 -3.50
N GLU A 88 -15.90 18.57 -2.74
CA GLU A 88 -17.33 18.69 -2.43
C GLU A 88 -17.63 19.86 -1.50
N PHE A 89 -16.78 20.12 -0.52
CA PHE A 89 -16.96 21.26 0.39
C PHE A 89 -16.42 22.60 -0.17
N GLY A 90 -16.01 22.61 -1.44
CA GLY A 90 -15.61 23.84 -2.14
C GLY A 90 -14.23 24.38 -1.77
N PHE A 91 -13.46 23.68 -0.93
CA PHE A 91 -12.10 24.10 -0.58
C PHE A 91 -11.15 23.94 -1.77
N LEU A 92 -11.28 22.87 -2.54
CA LEU A 92 -10.48 22.68 -3.76
C LEU A 92 -10.68 23.82 -4.76
N ASN A 93 -11.91 24.31 -4.93
CA ASN A 93 -12.19 25.44 -5.79
C ASN A 93 -11.47 26.72 -5.34
N ARG A 94 -11.38 26.95 -4.01
CA ARG A 94 -10.62 28.09 -3.46
C ARG A 94 -9.12 27.96 -3.71
N LEU A 95 -8.58 26.72 -3.61
CA LEU A 95 -7.19 26.45 -3.95
C LEU A 95 -6.91 26.68 -5.44
N LEU A 96 -7.81 26.29 -6.34
CA LEU A 96 -7.65 26.42 -7.78
C LEU A 96 -7.71 27.88 -8.27
N VAL A 97 -8.39 28.77 -7.55
CA VAL A 97 -8.46 30.20 -7.82
C VAL A 97 -7.25 30.94 -7.23
N ALA A 98 -6.58 30.37 -6.22
CA ALA A 98 -5.35 30.93 -5.67
C ALA A 98 -4.22 30.89 -6.72
N PRO A 99 -3.27 31.83 -6.70
CA PRO A 99 -2.14 31.86 -7.63
C PRO A 99 -1.12 30.76 -7.28
N LEU A 100 -1.50 29.49 -7.53
CA LEU A 100 -0.61 28.35 -7.34
C LEU A 100 0.44 28.31 -8.45
N ALA A 101 1.69 28.03 -8.10
CA ALA A 101 2.77 27.79 -9.07
C ALA A 101 2.50 26.52 -9.89
N SER A 102 1.87 25.49 -9.29
CA SER A 102 1.44 24.27 -9.98
C SER A 102 0.32 23.57 -9.25
N ARG A 103 -0.70 23.17 -9.99
CA ARG A 103 -1.79 22.32 -9.46
C ARG A 103 -1.32 20.91 -9.07
N PHE A 104 -0.15 20.50 -9.59
CA PHE A 104 0.49 19.23 -9.24
C PHE A 104 0.98 19.20 -7.78
N SER A 105 1.19 20.38 -7.14
CA SER A 105 1.54 20.48 -5.72
C SER A 105 0.51 19.80 -4.79
N ILE A 106 -0.79 19.81 -5.18
CA ILE A 106 -1.87 19.17 -4.42
C ILE A 106 -1.70 17.63 -4.44
N VAL A 107 -1.43 17.08 -5.61
CA VAL A 107 -1.23 15.63 -5.80
C VAL A 107 0.03 15.17 -5.06
N LEU A 108 1.13 15.92 -5.22
CA LEU A 108 2.40 15.60 -4.59
C LEU A 108 2.32 15.69 -3.05
N ALA A 109 1.64 16.70 -2.52
CA ALA A 109 1.42 16.84 -1.08
C ALA A 109 0.64 15.65 -0.49
N SER A 110 -0.39 15.19 -1.19
CA SER A 110 -1.15 13.99 -0.78
C SER A 110 -0.29 12.74 -0.85
N ALA A 111 0.52 12.58 -1.90
CA ALA A 111 1.43 11.44 -2.03
C ALA A 111 2.47 11.42 -0.89
N ILE A 112 3.12 12.54 -0.60
CA ILE A 112 4.08 12.65 0.51
C ILE A 112 3.43 12.30 1.84
N PHE A 113 2.23 12.84 2.10
CA PHE A 113 1.49 12.56 3.33
C PHE A 113 1.18 11.06 3.48
N ILE A 114 0.62 10.43 2.45
CA ILE A 114 0.24 9.01 2.48
C ILE A 114 1.46 8.10 2.58
N VAL A 115 2.53 8.37 1.84
CA VAL A 115 3.80 7.63 1.94
C VAL A 115 4.35 7.69 3.38
N THR A 116 4.39 8.88 3.98
CA THR A 116 4.86 9.05 5.36
C THR A 116 3.97 8.28 6.35
N LEU A 117 2.64 8.37 6.19
CA LEU A 117 1.69 7.66 7.03
C LEU A 117 1.87 6.14 6.91
N SER A 118 2.02 5.62 5.68
CA SER A 118 2.25 4.21 5.41
C SER A 118 3.54 3.70 6.03
N PHE A 119 4.61 4.50 6.02
CA PHE A 119 5.86 4.12 6.69
C PHE A 119 5.73 4.06 8.21
N ILE A 120 5.00 5.01 8.82
CA ILE A 120 4.72 4.97 10.27
C ILE A 120 3.93 3.70 10.62
N GLN A 121 2.88 3.39 9.85
CA GLN A 121 2.06 2.20 10.06
C GLN A 121 2.86 0.91 9.82
N THR A 122 3.60 0.82 8.72
CA THR A 122 4.49 -0.32 8.42
C THR A 122 5.51 -0.53 9.53
N GLY A 123 6.17 0.53 10.00
CA GLY A 123 7.11 0.48 11.12
C GLY A 123 6.47 -0.06 12.39
N ALA A 124 5.25 0.36 12.71
CA ALA A 124 4.49 -0.16 13.84
C ALA A 124 4.18 -1.65 13.71
N ILE A 125 3.76 -2.12 12.51
CA ILE A 125 3.47 -3.55 12.25
C ILE A 125 4.74 -4.40 12.31
N VAL A 126 5.83 -3.94 11.68
CA VAL A 126 7.15 -4.64 11.73
C VAL A 126 7.62 -4.78 13.17
N THR A 127 7.54 -3.71 13.95
CA THR A 127 7.94 -3.70 15.36
C THR A 127 7.07 -4.66 16.19
N ALA A 128 5.75 -4.60 16.01
CA ALA A 128 4.84 -5.50 16.70
C ALA A 128 5.05 -6.98 16.30
N GLY A 129 5.27 -7.24 15.01
CA GLY A 129 5.60 -8.58 14.50
C GLY A 129 6.88 -9.14 15.14
N ALA A 130 7.91 -8.30 15.32
CA ALA A 130 9.13 -8.69 16.01
C ALA A 130 8.87 -9.13 17.46
N PHE A 131 8.04 -8.38 18.21
CA PHE A 131 7.62 -8.77 19.56
C PHE A 131 6.79 -10.04 19.60
N LEU A 132 6.04 -10.34 18.54
CA LEU A 132 5.24 -11.56 18.40
C LEU A 132 6.04 -12.76 17.86
N GLY A 133 7.36 -12.63 17.72
CA GLY A 133 8.23 -13.73 17.30
C GLY A 133 8.38 -13.90 15.78
N ALA A 134 7.92 -12.97 14.96
CA ALA A 134 8.13 -13.02 13.51
C ALA A 134 9.60 -12.76 13.11
N GLY A 135 10.43 -12.27 14.04
CA GLY A 135 11.79 -11.85 13.76
C GLY A 135 11.87 -10.45 13.14
N LEU A 136 13.09 -10.02 12.85
CA LEU A 136 13.35 -8.77 12.14
C LEU A 136 14.19 -9.08 10.89
N PRO A 137 13.81 -8.59 9.71
CA PRO A 137 14.69 -8.61 8.55
C PRO A 137 15.96 -7.79 8.86
N GLY A 138 17.10 -8.20 8.32
CA GLY A 138 18.34 -7.42 8.46
C GLY A 138 18.18 -5.99 7.91
N ILE A 139 19.15 -5.13 8.16
CA ILE A 139 19.11 -3.71 7.70
C ILE A 139 18.86 -3.59 6.20
N ALA A 140 19.53 -4.44 5.40
CA ALA A 140 19.30 -4.49 3.95
C ALA A 140 17.85 -4.91 3.62
N GLY A 141 17.30 -5.88 4.37
CA GLY A 141 15.91 -6.32 4.23
C GLY A 141 14.92 -5.22 4.58
N LEU A 142 15.15 -4.45 5.64
CA LEU A 142 14.33 -3.28 6.00
C LEU A 142 14.34 -2.21 4.89
N GLY A 143 15.52 -1.97 4.28
CA GLY A 143 15.64 -1.08 3.13
C GLY A 143 14.83 -1.58 1.92
N ALA A 144 14.87 -2.88 1.64
CA ALA A 144 14.09 -3.48 0.57
C ALA A 144 12.56 -3.43 0.86
N ILE A 145 12.13 -3.71 2.09
CA ILE A 145 10.72 -3.55 2.51
C ILE A 145 10.26 -2.11 2.28
N THR A 146 11.08 -1.13 2.69
CA THR A 146 10.78 0.29 2.50
C THR A 146 10.57 0.62 1.02
N LEU A 147 11.44 0.11 0.14
CA LEU A 147 11.30 0.30 -1.31
C LEU A 147 10.04 -0.34 -1.87
N ILE A 148 9.74 -1.60 -1.49
CA ILE A 148 8.55 -2.32 -1.95
C ILE A 148 7.27 -1.58 -1.51
N VAL A 149 7.20 -1.18 -0.22
CA VAL A 149 6.06 -0.42 0.32
C VAL A 149 5.93 0.92 -0.39
N LEU A 150 7.05 1.63 -0.66
CA LEU A 150 7.04 2.89 -1.40
C LEU A 150 6.41 2.72 -2.78
N LEU A 151 6.87 1.75 -3.57
CA LEU A 151 6.33 1.47 -4.90
C LEU A 151 4.84 1.17 -4.83
N LEU A 152 4.44 0.22 -4.00
CA LEU A 152 3.02 -0.12 -3.85
C LEU A 152 2.16 1.10 -3.48
N VAL A 153 2.61 1.88 -2.49
CA VAL A 153 1.87 3.05 -2.01
C VAL A 153 1.76 4.13 -3.07
N LEU A 154 2.81 4.38 -3.86
CA LEU A 154 2.77 5.38 -4.93
C LEU A 154 1.76 5.00 -6.02
N GLY A 155 1.78 3.77 -6.50
CA GLY A 155 0.85 3.31 -7.53
C GLY A 155 -0.60 3.34 -7.06
N VAL A 156 -0.87 2.79 -5.88
CA VAL A 156 -2.23 2.77 -5.32
C VAL A 156 -2.73 4.17 -4.98
N THR A 157 -1.88 5.04 -4.40
CA THR A 157 -2.21 6.45 -4.16
C THR A 157 -2.55 7.14 -5.46
N GLY A 158 -1.75 6.91 -6.49
CA GLY A 158 -2.02 7.40 -7.82
C GLY A 158 -3.42 7.03 -8.30
N LEU A 159 -3.77 5.74 -8.30
CA LEU A 159 -5.10 5.28 -8.69
C LEU A 159 -6.21 5.89 -7.84
N SER A 160 -6.04 5.96 -6.52
CA SER A 160 -7.01 6.54 -5.59
C SER A 160 -7.26 8.03 -5.88
N LEU A 161 -6.20 8.79 -6.14
CA LEU A 161 -6.31 10.20 -6.54
C LEU A 161 -6.99 10.33 -7.91
N GLY A 162 -6.67 9.46 -8.87
CA GLY A 162 -7.34 9.41 -10.17
C GLY A 162 -8.85 9.17 -10.01
N LEU A 163 -9.25 8.22 -9.18
CA LEU A 163 -10.65 7.97 -8.86
C LEU A 163 -11.34 9.17 -8.20
N ALA A 164 -10.64 9.88 -7.30
CA ALA A 164 -11.16 11.09 -6.66
C ALA A 164 -11.46 12.21 -7.67
N PHE A 165 -10.77 12.25 -8.81
CA PHE A 165 -11.07 13.21 -9.89
C PHE A 165 -12.09 12.66 -10.91
N ALA A 166 -12.20 11.34 -11.06
CA ALA A 166 -13.11 10.71 -12.02
C ALA A 166 -14.53 10.57 -11.49
N LEU A 167 -14.67 10.20 -10.23
CA LEU A 167 -15.98 9.89 -9.61
C LEU A 167 -16.74 11.16 -9.23
N PRO A 168 -18.10 11.10 -9.22
CA PRO A 168 -18.95 12.24 -8.93
C PRO A 168 -18.84 12.71 -7.47
N GLY A 169 -18.73 11.81 -6.50
CA GLY A 169 -18.75 12.14 -5.08
C GLY A 169 -18.00 11.17 -4.17
N HIS A 170 -17.96 11.52 -2.88
CA HIS A 170 -17.27 10.70 -1.87
C HIS A 170 -17.98 9.37 -1.61
N VAL A 171 -19.31 9.31 -1.79
CA VAL A 171 -20.07 8.08 -1.58
C VAL A 171 -19.64 7.00 -2.57
N GLU A 172 -19.49 7.35 -3.85
CA GLU A 172 -19.04 6.46 -4.91
C GLU A 172 -17.58 6.04 -4.69
N LEU A 173 -16.73 6.97 -4.25
CA LEU A 173 -15.33 6.65 -3.94
C LEU A 173 -15.25 5.66 -2.76
N ILE A 174 -15.99 5.89 -1.68
CA ILE A 174 -16.07 4.99 -0.53
C ILE A 174 -16.60 3.61 -0.96
N ALA A 175 -17.61 3.55 -1.81
CA ALA A 175 -18.16 2.30 -2.34
C ALA A 175 -17.09 1.52 -3.12
N VAL A 176 -16.34 2.19 -4.01
CA VAL A 176 -15.24 1.56 -4.77
C VAL A 176 -14.15 1.06 -3.82
N ILE A 177 -13.74 1.87 -2.84
CA ILE A 177 -12.75 1.48 -1.83
C ILE A 177 -13.20 0.21 -1.10
N PHE A 178 -14.45 0.20 -0.62
CA PHE A 178 -15.00 -0.92 0.15
C PHE A 178 -15.10 -2.20 -0.68
N VAL A 179 -15.63 -2.11 -1.91
CA VAL A 179 -15.78 -3.25 -2.82
C VAL A 179 -14.42 -3.77 -3.30
N THR A 180 -13.39 -2.91 -3.40
CA THR A 180 -12.06 -3.31 -3.91
C THR A 180 -11.18 -3.88 -2.79
N ASN A 181 -11.29 -3.37 -1.58
CA ASN A 181 -10.34 -3.63 -0.49
C ASN A 181 -10.28 -5.12 -0.11
N LEU A 182 -11.40 -5.72 0.28
CA LEU A 182 -11.44 -7.12 0.70
C LEU A 182 -11.20 -8.11 -0.46
N PRO A 183 -11.82 -7.98 -1.64
CA PRO A 183 -11.53 -8.88 -2.75
C PRO A 183 -10.07 -8.89 -3.17
N LEU A 184 -9.38 -7.75 -3.21
CA LEU A 184 -7.96 -7.72 -3.53
C LEU A 184 -7.11 -8.37 -2.43
N LEU A 185 -7.48 -8.25 -1.16
CA LEU A 185 -6.81 -8.96 -0.09
C LEU A 185 -6.95 -10.48 -0.26
N PHE A 186 -8.18 -10.98 -0.44
CA PHE A 186 -8.44 -12.41 -0.60
C PHE A 186 -7.87 -12.97 -1.91
N ALA A 187 -7.83 -12.17 -2.96
CA ALA A 187 -7.18 -12.49 -4.23
C ALA A 187 -5.68 -12.13 -4.21
N SER A 188 -4.99 -12.37 -3.10
CA SER A 188 -3.55 -12.19 -2.93
C SER A 188 -2.96 -13.32 -2.09
N THR A 189 -1.65 -13.39 -2.00
CA THR A 189 -0.95 -14.37 -1.14
C THR A 189 -0.87 -13.95 0.34
N ALA A 190 -1.68 -12.96 0.76
CA ALA A 190 -1.63 -12.44 2.13
C ALA A 190 -2.07 -13.48 3.18
N LEU A 191 -3.12 -14.23 2.89
CA LEU A 191 -3.78 -15.12 3.88
C LEU A 191 -3.45 -16.59 3.70
N ALA A 192 -3.06 -17.03 2.50
CA ALA A 192 -2.74 -18.41 2.20
C ALA A 192 -1.64 -18.50 1.13
N PRO A 193 -0.81 -19.55 1.16
CA PRO A 193 0.17 -19.81 0.11
C PRO A 193 -0.51 -20.13 -1.23
N LEU A 194 0.16 -19.77 -2.32
CA LEU A 194 -0.37 -19.99 -3.67
C LEU A 194 -0.68 -21.47 -3.95
N SER A 195 0.11 -22.40 -3.39
CA SER A 195 -0.07 -23.84 -3.53
C SER A 195 -1.38 -24.38 -2.95
N PHE A 196 -2.03 -23.65 -2.04
CA PHE A 196 -3.33 -24.03 -1.47
C PHE A 196 -4.52 -23.62 -2.33
N MET A 197 -4.28 -22.77 -3.32
CA MET A 197 -5.34 -22.18 -4.12
C MET A 197 -5.66 -23.05 -5.33
N PRO A 198 -6.94 -23.15 -5.76
CA PRO A 198 -7.28 -23.78 -7.03
C PRO A 198 -6.65 -23.01 -8.20
N GLU A 199 -6.39 -23.68 -9.31
CA GLU A 199 -5.66 -23.14 -10.47
C GLU A 199 -6.19 -21.78 -10.98
N TRP A 200 -7.51 -21.64 -11.09
CA TRP A 200 -8.13 -20.37 -11.53
C TRP A 200 -7.82 -19.21 -10.58
N LEU A 201 -7.76 -19.49 -9.26
CA LEU A 201 -7.45 -18.46 -8.24
C LEU A 201 -5.96 -18.14 -8.23
N GLN A 202 -5.09 -19.13 -8.47
CA GLN A 202 -3.65 -18.89 -8.63
C GLN A 202 -3.37 -17.86 -9.73
N VAL A 203 -4.07 -17.96 -10.88
CA VAL A 203 -3.96 -16.97 -11.96
C VAL A 203 -4.39 -15.58 -11.49
N VAL A 204 -5.53 -15.46 -10.82
CA VAL A 204 -6.03 -14.16 -10.32
C VAL A 204 -5.07 -13.54 -9.30
N VAL A 205 -4.60 -14.34 -8.35
CA VAL A 205 -3.66 -13.93 -7.30
C VAL A 205 -2.31 -13.48 -7.87
N THR A 206 -1.84 -14.14 -8.91
CA THR A 206 -0.58 -13.78 -9.57
C THR A 206 -0.72 -12.59 -10.54
N LEU A 207 -1.93 -12.14 -10.87
CA LEU A 207 -2.17 -10.87 -11.54
C LEU A 207 -2.29 -9.69 -10.56
N ASN A 208 -2.46 -9.97 -9.28
CA ASN A 208 -2.66 -8.96 -8.25
C ASN A 208 -1.32 -8.31 -7.84
N PRO A 209 -1.17 -6.98 -7.93
CA PRO A 209 0.06 -6.29 -7.53
C PRO A 209 0.41 -6.48 -6.05
N LEU A 210 -0.57 -6.76 -5.17
CA LEU A 210 -0.31 -7.04 -3.76
C LEU A 210 0.57 -8.28 -3.58
N SER A 211 0.39 -9.33 -4.38
CA SER A 211 1.20 -10.55 -4.29
C SER A 211 2.66 -10.29 -4.61
N TYR A 212 2.95 -9.38 -5.55
CA TYR A 212 4.31 -8.96 -5.88
C TYR A 212 4.97 -8.06 -4.81
N ALA A 213 4.21 -7.54 -3.88
CA ALA A 213 4.75 -6.88 -2.69
C ALA A 213 4.90 -7.86 -1.52
N ILE A 214 3.93 -8.78 -1.34
CA ILE A 214 3.88 -9.71 -0.20
C ILE A 214 5.00 -10.75 -0.28
N GLU A 215 5.18 -11.42 -1.41
CA GLU A 215 6.14 -12.51 -1.54
C GLU A 215 7.60 -12.07 -1.34
N PRO A 216 8.08 -10.96 -1.93
CA PRO A 216 9.41 -10.46 -1.61
C PRO A 216 9.59 -10.08 -0.14
N ILE A 217 8.58 -9.43 0.49
CA ILE A 217 8.65 -9.10 1.91
C ILE A 217 8.71 -10.37 2.74
N ARG A 218 7.89 -11.39 2.44
CA ARG A 218 7.93 -12.70 3.12
C ARG A 218 9.29 -13.37 2.97
N TYR A 219 9.88 -13.33 1.78
CA TYR A 219 11.21 -13.87 1.51
C TYR A 219 12.28 -13.22 2.38
N LEU A 220 12.21 -11.89 2.58
CA LEU A 220 13.16 -11.14 3.42
C LEU A 220 13.07 -11.49 4.91
N TYR A 221 11.92 -11.98 5.40
CA TYR A 221 11.79 -12.46 6.77
C TYR A 221 12.37 -13.86 6.97
N LEU A 222 12.44 -14.66 5.91
CA LEU A 222 12.91 -16.05 5.96
C LEU A 222 14.39 -16.19 5.61
N HIS A 223 14.93 -15.30 4.77
CA HIS A 223 16.28 -15.41 4.23
C HIS A 223 17.09 -14.14 4.51
N SER A 224 18.21 -14.28 5.18
CA SER A 224 19.19 -13.19 5.37
C SER A 224 19.95 -12.86 4.09
N ASP A 225 20.21 -13.88 3.27
CA ASP A 225 20.96 -13.79 2.02
C ASP A 225 19.98 -13.75 0.85
N TRP A 226 19.67 -12.55 0.37
CA TRP A 226 18.79 -12.32 -0.75
C TRP A 226 19.49 -11.54 -1.87
N SER A 227 19.03 -11.75 -3.08
CA SER A 227 19.51 -11.06 -4.28
C SER A 227 18.34 -10.74 -5.22
N LEU A 228 18.56 -9.87 -6.19
CA LEU A 228 17.55 -9.58 -7.22
C LEU A 228 17.19 -10.81 -8.07
N ALA A 229 18.06 -11.82 -8.12
CA ALA A 229 17.84 -13.07 -8.84
C ALA A 229 17.14 -14.15 -8.00
N SER A 230 16.98 -13.94 -6.67
CA SER A 230 16.29 -14.89 -5.79
C SER A 230 14.85 -15.08 -6.23
N VAL A 231 14.41 -16.34 -6.38
CA VAL A 231 13.02 -16.69 -6.73
C VAL A 231 12.16 -16.49 -5.49
N VAL A 232 11.15 -15.63 -5.59
CA VAL A 232 10.25 -15.27 -4.48
C VAL A 232 8.85 -15.84 -4.63
N MET A 233 8.44 -16.19 -5.86
CA MET A 233 7.11 -16.76 -6.12
C MET A 233 7.17 -17.71 -7.33
N HIS A 234 6.43 -18.81 -7.24
CA HIS A 234 6.20 -19.74 -8.35
C HIS A 234 4.83 -19.46 -8.96
N ALA A 235 4.78 -18.62 -10.00
CA ALA A 235 3.55 -18.31 -10.71
C ALA A 235 3.21 -19.42 -11.74
N PRO A 236 1.94 -19.55 -12.17
CA PRO A 236 1.54 -20.54 -13.19
C PRO A 236 2.30 -20.42 -14.52
N TRP A 237 2.82 -19.24 -14.82
CA TRP A 237 3.62 -18.97 -16.04
C TRP A 237 5.14 -19.00 -15.85
N GLY A 238 5.62 -19.29 -14.63
CA GLY A 238 7.07 -19.39 -14.37
C GLY A 238 7.50 -18.76 -13.05
N ASN A 239 8.80 -18.81 -12.81
CA ASN A 239 9.37 -18.30 -11.57
C ASN A 239 9.48 -16.78 -11.60
N VAL A 240 9.00 -16.14 -10.56
CA VAL A 240 9.13 -14.70 -10.35
C VAL A 240 10.32 -14.46 -9.42
N THR A 241 11.29 -13.68 -9.90
CA THR A 241 12.44 -13.27 -9.09
C THR A 241 12.12 -12.01 -8.28
N PHE A 242 12.93 -11.72 -7.27
CA PHE A 242 12.82 -10.50 -6.47
C PHE A 242 12.86 -9.25 -7.36
N GLY A 243 13.81 -9.17 -8.29
CA GLY A 243 13.90 -8.09 -9.27
C GLY A 243 12.69 -8.04 -10.21
N GLY A 244 12.18 -9.21 -10.62
CA GLY A 244 10.95 -9.31 -11.41
C GLY A 244 9.72 -8.73 -10.69
N ALA A 245 9.59 -9.01 -9.39
CA ALA A 245 8.51 -8.44 -8.58
C ALA A 245 8.59 -6.91 -8.48
N LEU A 246 9.79 -6.35 -8.27
CA LEU A 246 10.00 -4.89 -8.30
C LEU A 246 9.65 -4.28 -9.66
N LEU A 247 9.99 -4.94 -10.76
CA LEU A 247 9.64 -4.47 -12.11
C LEU A 247 8.13 -4.46 -12.33
N VAL A 248 7.40 -5.46 -11.83
CA VAL A 248 5.93 -5.48 -11.90
C VAL A 248 5.32 -4.32 -11.11
N LEU A 249 5.83 -4.03 -9.91
CA LEU A 249 5.38 -2.89 -9.12
C LEU A 249 5.68 -1.55 -9.82
N LEU A 250 6.86 -1.40 -10.41
CA LEU A 250 7.20 -0.21 -11.22
C LEU A 250 6.29 -0.08 -12.45
N ALA A 251 6.00 -1.17 -13.13
CA ALA A 251 5.07 -1.16 -14.26
C ALA A 251 3.66 -0.76 -13.81
N PHE A 252 3.22 -1.25 -12.66
CA PHE A 252 1.95 -0.87 -12.04
C PHE A 252 1.91 0.64 -11.74
N ASP A 253 2.98 1.22 -11.18
CA ASP A 253 3.11 2.66 -10.93
C ASP A 253 3.02 3.48 -12.22
N LEU A 254 3.71 3.04 -13.28
CA LEU A 254 3.65 3.70 -14.58
C LEU A 254 2.24 3.70 -15.15
N VAL A 255 1.55 2.56 -15.10
CA VAL A 255 0.15 2.44 -15.56
C VAL A 255 -0.76 3.35 -14.73
N ALA A 256 -0.60 3.37 -13.41
CA ALA A 256 -1.35 4.25 -12.51
C ALA A 256 -1.14 5.73 -12.88
N LEU A 257 0.11 6.17 -13.04
CA LEU A 257 0.45 7.54 -13.41
C LEU A 257 -0.09 7.94 -14.80
N LEU A 258 0.04 7.06 -15.78
CA LEU A 258 -0.50 7.29 -17.13
C LEU A 258 -2.03 7.40 -17.13
N SER A 259 -2.70 6.61 -16.30
CA SER A 259 -4.17 6.64 -16.16
C SER A 259 -4.69 7.95 -15.56
N ILE A 260 -3.90 8.60 -14.70
CA ILE A 260 -4.29 9.84 -14.03
C ILE A 260 -4.08 11.07 -14.92
N GLN A 261 -3.04 11.08 -15.75
CA GLN A 261 -2.70 12.26 -16.56
C GLN A 261 -3.89 12.84 -17.34
N PRO A 262 -4.70 12.07 -18.09
CA PRO A 262 -5.84 12.62 -18.81
C PRO A 262 -6.93 13.16 -17.89
N LEU A 263 -7.11 12.57 -16.70
CA LEU A 263 -8.09 13.02 -15.71
C LEU A 263 -7.68 14.37 -15.10
N LEU A 264 -6.40 14.52 -14.77
CA LEU A 264 -5.85 15.77 -14.26
C LEU A 264 -5.95 16.87 -15.32
N ARG A 265 -5.58 16.59 -16.58
CA ARG A 265 -5.67 17.58 -17.68
C ARG A 265 -7.10 18.08 -17.90
N ARG A 266 -8.10 17.18 -17.91
CA ARG A 266 -9.51 17.57 -18.14
C ARG A 266 -10.10 18.40 -17.01
N ARG A 267 -9.66 18.21 -15.77
CA ARG A 267 -10.19 18.94 -14.60
C ARG A 267 -9.41 20.21 -14.28
N PHE A 268 -8.18 20.30 -14.77
CA PHE A 268 -7.30 21.44 -14.52
C PHE A 268 -7.12 22.35 -15.76
N ALA A 269 -7.66 21.98 -16.93
CA ALA A 269 -7.83 22.87 -18.09
C ALA A 269 -9.08 23.74 -17.89
#